data_e84a851dda0f358b5eff65de2ae67c69
#
_entry.id   e84a851dda0f358b5eff65de2ae67c69
#
_cell.length_a   1.000
_cell.length_b   1.000
_cell.length_c   1.000
_cell.angle_alpha   90.00
_cell.angle_beta   90.00
_cell.angle_gamma   90.00
#
_symmetry.space_group_name_H-M   'P 1'
#
loop_
_entity.id
_entity.type
_entity.pdbx_description
1 polymer ?
#
loop_
_entity_poly.entity_id
_entity_poly.type
_entity_poly.pdbx_seq_one_letter_code
_entity_poly.pdbx_strand_id
1 'polypeptide(L)'
;RRIQGLLLESLRFRWSAMNPPISLDSLEEDTESYQGSLPLDPALADRFSYIVEIPDFSEFSLEVRREVLSRGGEIPKGDSGLKGLLEETQTLLVQTSSAEYCWIEDYVNQLVLPLKKAGWPISGRRAIGLKRSIAAINASCRTLNRDEKLQDAAFLAFKWGLPQRARGTRFQDSKLKAIHKLALKAVGKPKDSPILRIQSESNSVRRI
;
A
#
# COMPACT_ATOMS: atom_id res chain seq x y z
N ARG A 1 12.22 17.45 -12.74
CA ARG A 1 10.94 17.16 -13.42
C ARG A 1 10.38 18.45 -14.01
N ARG A 2 9.69 18.37 -15.15
CA ARG A 2 9.12 19.54 -15.83
C ARG A 2 7.59 19.46 -15.76
N ILE A 3 6.95 20.58 -15.40
CA ILE A 3 5.51 20.77 -15.53
C ILE A 3 5.33 22.00 -16.41
N GLN A 4 4.64 21.88 -17.54
CA GLN A 4 4.47 22.95 -18.52
C GLN A 4 5.79 23.64 -18.92
N GLY A 5 6.87 22.87 -19.06
CA GLY A 5 8.20 23.38 -19.42
C GLY A 5 9.04 23.90 -18.23
N LEU A 6 8.46 24.14 -17.06
CA LEU A 6 9.17 24.57 -15.86
C LEU A 6 9.87 23.38 -15.17
N LEU A 7 11.17 23.52 -14.90
CA LEU A 7 11.94 22.56 -14.11
C LEU A 7 11.65 22.77 -12.62
N LEU A 8 11.01 21.77 -12.00
CA LEU A 8 10.74 21.77 -10.55
C LEU A 8 11.73 20.85 -9.85
N GLU A 9 12.88 21.36 -9.49
CA GLU A 9 13.95 20.60 -8.84
C GLU A 9 13.57 20.10 -7.44
N SER A 10 12.79 20.90 -6.71
CA SER A 10 12.37 20.63 -5.33
C SER A 10 11.14 19.72 -5.20
N LEU A 11 10.46 19.37 -6.30
CA LEU A 11 9.26 18.51 -6.24
C LEU A 11 9.64 17.04 -6.03
N ARG A 12 9.82 16.65 -4.78
CA ARG A 12 10.18 15.28 -4.38
C ARG A 12 8.95 14.43 -4.09
N PHE A 13 7.90 15.01 -3.52
CA PHE A 13 6.70 14.32 -3.06
C PHE A 13 5.47 14.77 -3.83
N ARG A 14 4.53 13.85 -4.02
CA ARG A 14 3.24 14.13 -4.63
C ARG A 14 2.15 13.59 -3.72
N TRP A 15 1.28 14.48 -3.32
CA TRP A 15 0.08 14.16 -2.57
C TRP A 15 -1.13 14.54 -3.41
N SER A 16 -2.17 13.73 -3.34
CA SER A 16 -3.46 14.04 -3.95
C SER A 16 -4.55 13.52 -3.04
N ALA A 17 -5.59 14.31 -2.86
CA ALA A 17 -6.82 13.90 -2.21
C ALA A 17 -7.92 13.78 -3.26
N MET A 18 -8.78 12.79 -3.10
CA MET A 18 -9.95 12.60 -3.93
C MET A 18 -11.10 12.07 -3.07
N ASN A 19 -12.32 12.38 -3.44
CA ASN A 19 -13.47 11.73 -2.85
C ASN A 19 -13.50 10.25 -3.25
N PRO A 20 -14.05 9.37 -2.42
CA PRO A 20 -14.21 7.97 -2.78
C PRO A 20 -14.97 7.85 -4.11
N PRO A 21 -14.46 7.09 -5.08
CA PRO A 21 -15.18 6.86 -6.32
C PRO A 21 -16.41 6.00 -6.03
N ILE A 22 -17.49 6.23 -6.78
CA ILE A 22 -18.68 5.38 -6.71
C ILE A 22 -18.26 3.97 -7.13
N SER A 23 -18.46 3.00 -6.24
CA SER A 23 -18.26 1.59 -6.58
C SER A 23 -19.37 1.15 -7.51
N LEU A 24 -19.02 0.60 -8.67
CA LEU A 24 -19.99 0.02 -9.60
C LEU A 24 -20.70 -1.22 -9.00
N ASP A 25 -20.11 -1.79 -7.94
CA ASP A 25 -20.66 -2.97 -7.25
C ASP A 25 -21.61 -2.60 -6.09
N SER A 26 -21.69 -1.32 -5.72
CA SER A 26 -22.61 -0.86 -4.68
C SER A 26 -23.95 -0.48 -5.29
N LEU A 27 -24.79 -1.49 -5.52
CA LEU A 27 -26.24 -1.33 -5.77
C LEU A 27 -27.00 -1.03 -4.47
N GLU A 28 -26.33 -0.79 -3.37
CA GLU A 28 -26.94 -0.50 -2.08
C GLU A 28 -27.18 1.00 -1.91
N GLU A 29 -28.41 1.32 -1.56
CA GLU A 29 -29.10 2.62 -1.52
C GLU A 29 -28.50 3.68 -0.56
N ASP A 30 -27.39 3.44 0.09
CA ASP A 30 -26.76 4.35 1.07
C ASP A 30 -25.73 5.31 0.46
N THR A 31 -25.79 5.55 -0.82
CA THR A 31 -24.93 6.53 -1.46
C THR A 31 -25.60 7.90 -1.53
N GLU A 32 -25.64 8.63 -0.44
CA GLU A 32 -25.39 10.09 -0.51
C GLU A 32 -23.95 10.27 -1.06
N SER A 33 -23.70 9.58 -2.13
CA SER A 33 -22.41 9.45 -2.78
C SER A 33 -22.07 10.80 -3.39
N TYR A 34 -20.89 11.23 -3.17
CA TYR A 34 -20.25 12.35 -3.82
C TYR A 34 -20.46 12.27 -5.33
N GLN A 35 -21.63 12.76 -5.80
CA GLN A 35 -21.97 12.77 -7.22
C GLN A 35 -20.86 13.50 -7.98
N GLY A 36 -20.23 12.80 -8.92
CA GLY A 36 -19.14 13.35 -9.72
C GLY A 36 -17.74 12.83 -9.41
N SER A 37 -17.58 11.93 -8.44
CA SER A 37 -16.26 11.28 -8.22
C SER A 37 -16.12 10.06 -9.14
N LEU A 38 -15.33 10.21 -10.19
CA LEU A 38 -15.01 9.13 -11.11
C LEU A 38 -13.82 8.29 -10.60
N PRO A 39 -13.79 6.98 -10.89
CA PRO A 39 -12.63 6.15 -10.63
C PRO A 39 -11.37 6.73 -11.29
N LEU A 40 -10.26 6.73 -10.57
CA LEU A 40 -9.00 7.20 -11.11
C LEU A 40 -8.55 6.31 -12.27
N ASP A 41 -8.00 6.95 -13.32
CA ASP A 41 -7.40 6.22 -14.43
C ASP A 41 -6.40 5.18 -13.93
N PRO A 42 -6.44 3.93 -14.43
CA PRO A 42 -5.58 2.85 -13.95
C PRO A 42 -4.09 3.16 -14.04
N ALA A 43 -3.66 3.83 -15.12
CA ALA A 43 -2.24 4.17 -15.30
C ALA A 43 -1.81 5.31 -14.36
N LEU A 44 -2.74 6.18 -13.98
CA LEU A 44 -2.48 7.22 -12.98
C LEU A 44 -2.48 6.62 -11.57
N ALA A 45 -3.46 5.78 -11.22
CA ALA A 45 -3.51 5.08 -9.95
C ALA A 45 -2.23 4.26 -9.69
N ASP A 46 -1.69 3.61 -10.73
CA ASP A 46 -0.46 2.82 -10.66
C ASP A 46 0.81 3.66 -10.38
N ARG A 47 0.73 4.98 -10.44
CA ARG A 47 1.84 5.90 -10.14
C ARG A 47 1.91 6.36 -8.68
N PHE A 48 0.84 6.18 -7.91
CA PHE A 48 0.83 6.46 -6.47
C PHE A 48 1.36 5.27 -5.70
N SER A 49 2.35 5.47 -4.84
CA SER A 49 2.94 4.39 -4.03
C SER A 49 1.95 3.84 -3.02
N TYR A 50 1.14 4.72 -2.43
CA TYR A 50 0.13 4.39 -1.44
C TYR A 50 -1.20 5.04 -1.79
N ILE A 51 -2.28 4.36 -1.49
CA ILE A 51 -3.65 4.84 -1.56
C ILE A 51 -4.29 4.51 -0.23
N VAL A 52 -4.43 5.55 0.59
CA VAL A 52 -4.91 5.43 1.97
C VAL A 52 -6.33 5.95 2.03
N GLU A 53 -7.23 5.13 2.55
CA GLU A 53 -8.60 5.53 2.84
C GLU A 53 -8.62 6.25 4.18
N ILE A 54 -9.20 7.45 4.18
CA ILE A 54 -9.45 8.21 5.40
C ILE A 54 -10.83 7.80 5.91
N PRO A 55 -10.96 7.37 7.17
CA PRO A 55 -12.26 7.08 7.77
C PRO A 55 -13.17 8.30 7.78
N ASP A 56 -14.48 8.06 7.81
CA ASP A 56 -15.44 9.14 8.05
C ASP A 56 -15.19 9.79 9.42
N PHE A 57 -15.54 11.08 9.57
CA PHE A 57 -15.33 11.80 10.82
C PHE A 57 -16.08 11.15 12.00
N SER A 58 -17.21 10.52 11.72
CA SER A 58 -17.99 9.78 12.73
C SER A 58 -17.28 8.52 13.25
N GLU A 59 -16.39 7.93 12.47
CA GLU A 59 -15.63 6.73 12.82
C GLU A 59 -14.42 7.01 13.70
N PHE A 60 -13.99 8.28 13.80
CA PHE A 60 -12.92 8.66 14.70
C PHE A 60 -13.34 8.56 16.18
N SER A 61 -12.38 8.24 17.05
CA SER A 61 -12.61 8.28 18.49
C SER A 61 -12.98 9.69 18.95
N LEU A 62 -13.65 9.78 20.10
CA LEU A 62 -14.07 11.08 20.66
C LEU A 62 -12.86 12.02 20.87
N GLU A 63 -11.72 11.45 21.30
CA GLU A 63 -10.49 12.21 21.55
C GLU A 63 -9.97 12.81 20.23
N VAL A 64 -9.88 11.99 19.17
CA VAL A 64 -9.43 12.46 17.84
C VAL A 64 -10.38 13.50 17.28
N ARG A 65 -11.70 13.30 17.41
CA ARG A 65 -12.69 14.30 16.96
C ARG A 65 -12.51 15.64 17.68
N ARG A 66 -12.31 15.60 19.03
CA ARG A 66 -12.02 16.80 19.82
C ARG A 66 -10.74 17.49 19.37
N GLU A 67 -9.68 16.73 19.12
CA GLU A 67 -8.42 17.28 18.65
C GLU A 67 -8.58 17.97 17.30
N VAL A 68 -9.25 17.34 16.35
CA VAL A 68 -9.53 17.94 15.02
C VAL A 68 -10.33 19.23 15.17
N LEU A 69 -11.36 19.23 15.98
CA LEU A 69 -12.21 20.43 16.21
C LEU A 69 -11.46 21.55 16.94
N SER A 70 -10.62 21.22 17.92
CA SER A 70 -9.87 22.21 18.68
C SER A 70 -8.79 22.91 17.84
N ARG A 71 -8.18 22.19 16.89
CA ARG A 71 -7.15 22.73 16.01
C ARG A 71 -7.71 23.53 14.83
N GLY A 72 -9.00 23.39 14.51
CA GLY A 72 -9.66 24.16 13.47
C GLY A 72 -8.98 24.11 12.09
N GLY A 73 -8.18 23.05 11.83
CA GLY A 73 -7.38 22.94 10.62
C GLY A 73 -6.05 23.72 10.66
N GLU A 74 -5.69 24.33 11.78
CA GLU A 74 -4.40 24.99 11.92
C GLU A 74 -3.24 24.01 11.86
N ILE A 75 -2.26 24.32 11.02
CA ILE A 75 -1.00 23.55 10.96
C ILE A 75 -0.14 24.00 12.16
N PRO A 76 0.32 23.05 13.01
CA PRO A 76 1.21 23.40 14.11
C PRO A 76 2.44 24.16 13.59
N LYS A 77 2.68 25.35 14.13
CA LYS A 77 3.90 26.12 13.85
C LYS A 77 5.02 25.56 14.71
N GLY A 78 6.04 25.00 14.10
CA GLY A 78 7.22 24.52 14.81
C GLY A 78 7.97 23.43 14.03
N ASP A 79 9.18 23.12 14.46
CA ASP A 79 9.93 21.96 13.96
C ASP A 79 9.27 20.69 14.51
N SER A 80 8.65 19.95 13.62
CA SER A 80 8.00 18.68 13.97
C SER A 80 8.99 17.55 14.27
N GLY A 81 10.30 17.78 14.16
CA GLY A 81 11.32 16.72 14.18
C GLY A 81 11.28 15.81 12.95
N LEU A 82 10.34 16.04 12.03
CA LEU A 82 10.13 15.19 10.85
C LEU A 82 11.37 15.11 9.96
N LYS A 83 12.13 16.22 9.85
CA LYS A 83 13.35 16.24 9.04
C LYS A 83 14.38 15.24 9.58
N GLY A 84 14.63 15.23 10.88
CA GLY A 84 15.54 14.30 11.54
C GLY A 84 15.10 12.83 11.37
N LEU A 85 13.79 12.57 11.54
CA LEU A 85 13.23 11.23 11.31
C LEU A 85 13.40 10.77 9.87
N LEU A 86 13.24 11.67 8.89
CA LEU A 86 13.44 11.35 7.47
C LEU A 86 14.91 11.04 7.15
N GLU A 87 15.85 11.82 7.70
CA GLU A 87 17.30 11.62 7.52
C GLU A 87 17.74 10.28 8.13
N GLU A 88 17.27 9.97 9.33
CA GLU A 88 17.51 8.68 9.98
C GLU A 88 16.91 7.53 9.18
N THR A 89 15.65 7.65 8.75
CA THR A 89 15.00 6.63 7.92
C THR A 89 15.75 6.40 6.61
N GLN A 90 16.26 7.44 5.97
CA GLN A 90 17.07 7.30 4.76
C GLN A 90 18.38 6.55 5.04
N THR A 91 19.02 6.83 6.15
CA THR A 91 20.23 6.13 6.58
C THR A 91 19.96 4.64 6.80
N LEU A 92 18.89 4.30 7.52
CA LEU A 92 18.50 2.91 7.76
C LEU A 92 18.07 2.20 6.46
N LEU A 93 17.42 2.91 5.53
CA LEU A 93 17.05 2.36 4.22
C LEU A 93 18.29 1.96 3.40
N VAL A 94 19.35 2.78 3.42
CA VAL A 94 20.62 2.46 2.74
C VAL A 94 21.32 1.25 3.40
N GLN A 95 21.13 1.06 4.70
CA GLN A 95 21.70 -0.06 5.46
C GLN A 95 20.89 -1.36 5.32
N THR A 96 19.77 -1.36 4.58
CA THR A 96 18.99 -2.59 4.32
C THR A 96 19.91 -3.66 3.72
N SER A 97 19.96 -4.81 4.35
CA SER A 97 20.87 -5.89 3.94
C SER A 97 20.46 -6.55 2.62
N SER A 98 21.42 -7.15 1.92
CA SER A 98 21.14 -7.92 0.70
C SER A 98 20.16 -9.08 0.97
N ALA A 99 20.23 -9.70 2.15
CA ALA A 99 19.33 -10.77 2.54
C ALA A 99 17.87 -10.28 2.69
N GLU A 100 17.67 -9.11 3.30
CA GLU A 100 16.35 -8.47 3.40
C GLU A 100 15.81 -8.12 2.01
N TYR A 101 16.64 -7.56 1.13
CA TYR A 101 16.23 -7.26 -0.24
C TYR A 101 15.85 -8.53 -1.02
N CYS A 102 16.60 -9.62 -0.92
CA CYS A 102 16.26 -10.90 -1.54
C CYS A 102 14.92 -11.43 -1.03
N TRP A 103 14.70 -11.35 0.28
CA TRP A 103 13.44 -11.76 0.89
C TRP A 103 12.26 -10.91 0.37
N ILE A 104 12.43 -9.58 0.29
CA ILE A 104 11.40 -8.67 -0.23
C ILE A 104 11.07 -8.98 -1.69
N GLU A 105 12.09 -9.22 -2.51
CA GLU A 105 11.90 -9.57 -3.93
C GLU A 105 11.12 -10.86 -4.09
N ASP A 106 11.51 -11.89 -3.34
CA ASP A 106 10.80 -13.17 -3.38
C ASP A 106 9.35 -13.00 -2.90
N TYR A 107 9.12 -12.31 -1.80
CA TYR A 107 7.79 -12.02 -1.30
C TYR A 107 6.90 -11.32 -2.36
N VAL A 108 7.41 -10.28 -3.01
CA VAL A 108 6.66 -9.56 -4.06
C VAL A 108 6.36 -10.48 -5.24
N ASN A 109 7.32 -11.32 -5.65
CA ASN A 109 7.10 -12.32 -6.69
C ASN A 109 5.99 -13.31 -6.31
N GLN A 110 5.96 -13.76 -5.05
CA GLN A 110 4.93 -14.69 -4.56
C GLN A 110 3.53 -14.04 -4.46
N LEU A 111 3.42 -12.72 -4.42
CA LEU A 111 2.14 -12.01 -4.46
C LEU A 111 1.48 -12.00 -5.86
N VAL A 112 2.26 -12.04 -6.94
CA VAL A 112 1.77 -11.77 -8.30
C VAL A 112 0.62 -12.71 -8.70
N LEU A 113 0.82 -14.02 -8.55
CA LEU A 113 -0.19 -15.00 -8.94
C LEU A 113 -1.44 -14.99 -8.06
N PRO A 114 -1.33 -14.98 -6.72
CA PRO A 114 -2.49 -14.86 -5.85
C PRO A 114 -3.31 -13.60 -6.12
N LEU A 115 -2.66 -12.46 -6.36
CA LEU A 115 -3.34 -11.22 -6.71
C LEU A 115 -4.07 -11.30 -8.05
N LYS A 116 -3.43 -11.87 -9.08
CA LYS A 116 -4.09 -12.09 -10.37
C LYS A 116 -5.32 -12.97 -10.21
N LYS A 117 -5.23 -14.07 -9.44
CA LYS A 117 -6.37 -14.98 -9.17
C LYS A 117 -7.48 -14.31 -8.35
N ALA A 118 -7.13 -13.35 -7.51
CA ALA A 118 -8.11 -12.56 -6.76
C ALA A 118 -8.80 -11.48 -7.60
N GLY A 119 -8.43 -11.29 -8.87
CA GLY A 119 -8.93 -10.23 -9.73
C GLY A 119 -8.22 -8.88 -9.54
N TRP A 120 -7.07 -8.86 -8.85
CA TRP A 120 -6.30 -7.66 -8.53
C TRP A 120 -4.88 -7.72 -9.12
N PRO A 121 -4.74 -7.85 -10.46
CA PRO A 121 -3.43 -7.93 -11.08
C PRO A 121 -2.62 -6.67 -10.80
N ILE A 122 -1.30 -6.85 -10.64
CA ILE A 122 -0.35 -5.74 -10.49
C ILE A 122 0.58 -5.67 -11.69
N SER A 123 0.98 -4.45 -12.05
CA SER A 123 1.96 -4.19 -13.09
C SER A 123 3.40 -4.44 -12.58
N GLY A 124 4.36 -4.61 -13.49
CA GLY A 124 5.79 -4.65 -13.12
C GLY A 124 6.25 -3.38 -12.41
N ARG A 125 5.70 -2.20 -12.80
CA ARG A 125 5.96 -0.94 -12.10
C ARG A 125 5.46 -1.01 -10.65
N ARG A 126 4.26 -1.55 -10.43
CA ARG A 126 3.70 -1.72 -9.09
C ARG A 126 4.50 -2.70 -8.26
N ALA A 127 4.97 -3.79 -8.84
CA ALA A 127 5.83 -4.75 -8.14
C ALA A 127 7.14 -4.08 -7.65
N ILE A 128 7.80 -3.29 -8.53
CA ILE A 128 8.97 -2.48 -8.14
C ILE A 128 8.61 -1.46 -7.05
N GLY A 129 7.46 -0.81 -7.17
CA GLY A 129 6.93 0.12 -6.16
C GLY A 129 6.75 -0.56 -4.81
N LEU A 130 6.11 -1.73 -4.77
CA LEU A 130 5.91 -2.51 -3.54
C LEU A 130 7.23 -2.91 -2.89
N LYS A 131 8.21 -3.40 -3.66
CA LYS A 131 9.57 -3.69 -3.16
C LYS A 131 10.15 -2.49 -2.42
N ARG A 132 10.12 -1.32 -3.03
CA ARG A 132 10.65 -0.07 -2.44
C ARG A 132 9.84 0.35 -1.20
N SER A 133 8.53 0.22 -1.27
CA SER A 133 7.63 0.56 -0.16
C SER A 133 7.86 -0.33 1.06
N ILE A 134 8.06 -1.63 0.88
CA ILE A 134 8.37 -2.55 1.98
C ILE A 134 9.66 -2.15 2.68
N ALA A 135 10.72 -1.92 1.92
CA ALA A 135 12.00 -1.49 2.48
C ALA A 135 11.87 -0.14 3.24
N ALA A 136 11.14 0.83 2.66
CA ALA A 136 10.93 2.13 3.27
C ALA A 136 10.10 2.04 4.57
N ILE A 137 9.02 1.25 4.58
CA ILE A 137 8.19 1.05 5.79
C ILE A 137 9.02 0.35 6.87
N ASN A 138 9.78 -0.69 6.52
CA ASN A 138 10.65 -1.39 7.46
C ASN A 138 11.68 -0.43 8.10
N ALA A 139 12.33 0.42 7.31
CA ALA A 139 13.24 1.44 7.81
C ALA A 139 12.51 2.45 8.71
N SER A 140 11.31 2.92 8.32
CA SER A 140 10.50 3.85 9.11
C SER A 140 10.06 3.26 10.46
N CYS A 141 9.67 1.97 10.49
CA CYS A 141 9.32 1.30 11.74
C CYS A 141 10.52 1.25 12.69
N ARG A 142 11.72 0.98 12.17
CA ARG A 142 12.96 1.01 12.96
C ARG A 142 13.28 2.39 13.50
N THR A 143 13.16 3.45 12.68
CA THR A 143 13.33 4.84 13.13
C THR A 143 12.35 5.20 14.26
N LEU A 144 11.12 4.72 14.17
CA LEU A 144 10.07 4.98 15.15
C LEU A 144 10.13 4.03 16.37
N ASN A 145 11.19 3.23 16.50
CA ASN A 145 11.37 2.23 17.57
C ASN A 145 10.17 1.29 17.72
N ARG A 146 9.51 0.94 16.60
CA ARG A 146 8.43 -0.03 16.57
C ARG A 146 9.04 -1.42 16.41
N ASP A 147 8.64 -2.34 17.27
CA ASP A 147 9.05 -3.76 17.20
C ASP A 147 8.22 -4.52 16.14
N GLU A 148 8.18 -3.98 14.95
CA GLU A 148 7.48 -4.57 13.81
C GLU A 148 8.47 -5.38 12.96
N LYS A 149 8.07 -6.60 12.60
CA LYS A 149 8.86 -7.48 11.74
C LYS A 149 8.77 -7.05 10.28
N LEU A 150 9.77 -7.40 9.48
CA LEU A 150 9.76 -7.16 8.03
C LEU A 150 8.48 -7.67 7.35
N GLN A 151 7.88 -8.76 7.88
CA GLN A 151 6.62 -9.31 7.39
C GLN A 151 5.43 -8.35 7.62
N ASP A 152 5.41 -7.63 8.73
CA ASP A 152 4.36 -6.67 9.06
C ASP A 152 4.49 -5.42 8.16
N ALA A 153 5.72 -4.94 7.95
CA ALA A 153 6.03 -3.89 6.99
C ALA A 153 5.60 -4.29 5.56
N ALA A 154 5.81 -5.55 5.19
CA ALA A 154 5.38 -6.09 3.90
C ALA A 154 3.85 -6.11 3.78
N PHE A 155 3.13 -6.47 4.84
CA PHE A 155 1.67 -6.43 4.85
C PHE A 155 1.13 -5.01 4.73
N LEU A 156 1.71 -4.05 5.44
CA LEU A 156 1.31 -2.64 5.36
C LEU A 156 1.52 -2.08 3.95
N ALA A 157 2.68 -2.31 3.35
CA ALA A 157 2.97 -1.90 1.98
C ALA A 157 1.97 -2.52 0.98
N PHE A 158 1.69 -3.81 1.13
CA PHE A 158 0.73 -4.53 0.31
C PHE A 158 -0.69 -3.98 0.50
N LYS A 159 -1.15 -3.83 1.75
CA LYS A 159 -2.50 -3.35 2.08
C LYS A 159 -2.78 -2.00 1.43
N TRP A 160 -1.87 -1.06 1.51
CA TRP A 160 -2.06 0.32 1.04
C TRP A 160 -1.46 0.59 -0.35
N GLY A 161 -0.73 -0.37 -0.91
CA GLY A 161 -0.07 -0.25 -2.21
C GLY A 161 -0.90 -0.75 -3.40
N LEU A 162 -2.16 -1.15 -3.24
CA LEU A 162 -2.97 -1.67 -4.33
C LEU A 162 -3.69 -0.55 -5.09
N PRO A 163 -3.41 -0.36 -6.41
CA PRO A 163 -3.96 0.75 -7.19
C PRO A 163 -5.47 0.65 -7.39
N GLN A 164 -6.05 -0.53 -7.23
CA GLN A 164 -7.48 -0.76 -7.36
C GLN A 164 -8.31 0.01 -6.32
N ARG A 165 -7.71 0.41 -5.16
CA ARG A 165 -8.36 1.27 -4.17
C ARG A 165 -8.81 2.60 -4.77
N ALA A 166 -7.97 3.24 -5.59
CA ALA A 166 -8.32 4.50 -6.26
C ALA A 166 -9.41 4.34 -7.33
N ARG A 167 -9.83 3.11 -7.58
CA ARG A 167 -10.91 2.76 -8.52
C ARG A 167 -12.20 2.32 -7.81
N GLY A 168 -12.28 2.48 -6.50
CA GLY A 168 -13.44 2.10 -5.70
C GLY A 168 -13.49 0.63 -5.28
N THR A 169 -12.43 -0.15 -5.55
CA THR A 169 -12.41 -1.55 -5.09
C THR A 169 -12.31 -1.59 -3.57
N ARG A 170 -13.33 -2.11 -2.92
CA ARG A 170 -13.30 -2.41 -1.49
C ARG A 170 -12.58 -3.72 -1.23
N PHE A 171 -11.57 -3.71 -0.38
CA PHE A 171 -10.82 -4.89 0.00
C PHE A 171 -11.26 -5.42 1.35
N GLN A 172 -11.65 -6.68 1.39
CA GLN A 172 -11.86 -7.36 2.67
C GLN A 172 -10.52 -7.70 3.32
N ASP A 173 -10.31 -7.24 4.54
CA ASP A 173 -9.07 -7.49 5.29
C ASP A 173 -8.74 -8.98 5.44
N SER A 174 -9.74 -9.84 5.56
CA SER A 174 -9.58 -11.30 5.60
C SER A 174 -8.95 -11.84 4.32
N LYS A 175 -9.39 -11.36 3.16
CA LYS A 175 -8.86 -11.76 1.85
C LYS A 175 -7.43 -11.26 1.65
N LEU A 176 -7.14 -10.01 2.05
CA LEU A 176 -5.78 -9.47 2.02
C LEU A 176 -4.83 -10.28 2.91
N LYS A 177 -5.25 -10.57 4.15
CA LYS A 177 -4.47 -11.40 5.08
C LYS A 177 -4.25 -12.82 4.56
N ALA A 178 -5.24 -13.42 3.88
CA ALA A 178 -5.10 -14.74 3.29
C ALA A 178 -4.05 -14.75 2.16
N ILE A 179 -4.09 -13.76 1.26
CA ILE A 179 -3.11 -13.59 0.18
C ILE A 179 -1.70 -13.38 0.74
N HIS A 180 -1.58 -12.50 1.74
CA HIS A 180 -0.32 -12.25 2.43
C HIS A 180 0.26 -13.53 3.05
N LYS A 181 -0.54 -14.27 3.83
CA LYS A 181 -0.12 -15.55 4.43
C LYS A 181 0.30 -16.57 3.38
N LEU A 182 -0.40 -16.62 2.26
CA LEU A 182 -0.07 -17.53 1.16
C LEU A 182 1.28 -17.16 0.54
N ALA A 183 1.54 -15.88 0.29
CA ALA A 183 2.82 -15.40 -0.20
C ALA A 183 3.95 -15.71 0.80
N LEU A 184 3.77 -15.42 2.09
CA LEU A 184 4.76 -15.72 3.13
C LEU A 184 5.15 -17.21 3.20
N LYS A 185 4.18 -18.10 3.07
CA LYS A 185 4.45 -19.56 3.05
C LYS A 185 5.29 -20.00 1.86
N ALA A 186 5.26 -19.24 0.77
CA ALA A 186 5.98 -19.56 -0.47
C ALA A 186 7.39 -18.94 -0.53
N VAL A 187 7.66 -17.88 0.25
CA VAL A 187 8.99 -17.23 0.31
C VAL A 187 10.07 -18.26 0.66
N GLY A 188 11.17 -18.24 -0.09
CA GLY A 188 12.33 -19.11 0.11
C GLY A 188 12.09 -20.59 -0.24
N LYS A 189 10.94 -20.92 -0.84
CA LYS A 189 10.66 -22.31 -1.25
C LYS A 189 11.25 -22.60 -2.62
N PRO A 190 11.79 -23.83 -2.84
CA PRO A 190 12.24 -24.27 -4.17
C PRO A 190 11.10 -24.18 -5.19
N LYS A 191 11.43 -23.92 -6.46
CA LYS A 191 10.45 -23.80 -7.56
C LYS A 191 9.53 -25.02 -7.68
N ASP A 192 10.03 -26.20 -7.36
CA ASP A 192 9.29 -27.48 -7.41
C ASP A 192 8.49 -27.78 -6.16
N SER A 193 8.42 -26.83 -5.21
CA SER A 193 7.69 -27.03 -3.97
C SER A 193 6.20 -27.24 -4.24
N PRO A 194 5.53 -28.15 -3.51
CA PRO A 194 4.09 -28.39 -3.67
C PRO A 194 3.25 -27.12 -3.53
N ILE A 195 3.66 -26.20 -2.67
CA ILE A 195 2.97 -24.91 -2.47
C ILE A 195 2.98 -24.08 -3.75
N LEU A 196 4.12 -23.95 -4.43
CA LEU A 196 4.22 -23.18 -5.68
C LEU A 196 3.48 -23.87 -6.81
N ARG A 197 3.50 -25.19 -6.87
CA ARG A 197 2.71 -25.96 -7.84
C ARG A 197 1.21 -25.72 -7.67
N ILE A 198 0.69 -25.78 -6.45
CA ILE A 198 -0.73 -25.49 -6.13
C ILE A 198 -1.07 -24.04 -6.49
N GLN A 199 -0.17 -23.08 -6.23
CA GLN A 199 -0.39 -21.69 -6.58
C GLN A 199 -0.43 -21.44 -8.09
N SER A 200 0.40 -22.14 -8.85
CA SER A 200 0.46 -22.02 -10.31
C SER A 200 -0.68 -22.73 -11.02
N GLU A 201 -1.29 -23.77 -10.40
CA GLU A 201 -2.36 -24.54 -11.00
C GLU A 201 -3.62 -23.67 -11.23
N SER A 202 -4.04 -23.60 -12.47
CA SER A 202 -5.22 -22.84 -12.90
C SER A 202 -6.53 -23.59 -12.67
N ASN A 203 -6.49 -24.91 -12.66
CA ASN A 203 -7.66 -25.74 -12.48
C ASN A 203 -7.91 -26.02 -10.99
N SER A 204 -9.05 -25.55 -10.47
CA SER A 204 -9.42 -25.72 -9.07
C SER A 204 -9.57 -27.17 -8.62
N VAL A 205 -9.96 -28.07 -9.53
CA VAL A 205 -10.12 -29.53 -9.25
C VAL A 205 -8.77 -30.21 -9.04
N ARG A 206 -7.71 -29.74 -9.70
CA ARG A 206 -6.36 -30.29 -9.56
C ARG A 206 -5.58 -29.77 -8.36
N ARG A 207 -6.17 -28.86 -7.56
CA ARG A 207 -5.56 -28.33 -6.33
C ARG A 207 -5.84 -29.16 -5.09
N ILE A 208 -6.77 -30.09 -5.19
CA ILE A 208 -7.11 -31.07 -4.17
C ILE A 208 -6.26 -32.30 -4.40
#